data_f64dc1c8d3b24966388875145621ccda
#
_entry.id   f64dc1c8d3b24966388875145621ccda
#
_cell.length_a   1.000
_cell.length_b   1.000
_cell.length_c   1.000
_cell.angle_alpha   90.00
_cell.angle_beta   90.00
_cell.angle_gamma   90.00
#
_symmetry.space_group_name_H-M   'P 1'
#
loop_
_entity.id
_entity.type
_entity.pdbx_description
1 polymer ?
#
loop_
_entity_poly.entity_id
_entity_poly.type
_entity_poly.pdbx_seq_one_letter_code
_entity_poly.pdbx_strand_id
1 'polypeptide(L)'
;MASTIKVTNINTPDGSGNITADRPLTGGGTWNLIGTNVASNSASLTQTGLDSTYDLYCIAISDMVPVSDSQGLNLRCGDSGGVDSGGSDYAHHSHRSTDDSTSYAALASAGRSEMPFGRNGGNAAGEGVGFIAWLHRPGDGTTFPTFSWSGCSVESDSTISMCAGGGARLSAITLD
;
A
#
# COMPACT_ATOMS: atom_id res chain seq x y z
N MET A 1 -4.58 -14.96 37.54
CA MET A 1 -4.64 -13.51 37.84
C MET A 1 -3.72 -12.79 36.88
N ALA A 2 -4.22 -11.79 36.20
CA ALA A 2 -3.37 -10.95 35.35
C ALA A 2 -2.64 -9.95 36.24
N SER A 3 -1.32 -9.89 36.13
CA SER A 3 -0.49 -8.90 36.85
C SER A 3 -0.40 -7.64 36.03
N THR A 4 -0.75 -6.52 36.63
CA THR A 4 -0.62 -5.18 35.97
C THR A 4 0.53 -4.42 36.63
N ILE A 5 1.51 -4.01 35.83
CA ILE A 5 2.56 -3.09 36.26
C ILE A 5 2.17 -1.70 35.77
N LYS A 6 2.01 -0.76 36.72
CA LYS A 6 1.78 0.67 36.40
C LYS A 6 3.10 1.40 36.54
N VAL A 7 3.59 1.97 35.45
CA VAL A 7 4.77 2.83 35.45
C VAL A 7 4.41 4.18 34.86
N THR A 8 4.94 5.26 35.45
CA THR A 8 4.72 6.62 34.97
C THR A 8 5.69 6.97 33.84
N ASN A 9 6.90 6.45 33.91
CA ASN A 9 7.93 6.62 32.89
C ASN A 9 8.75 5.34 32.76
N ILE A 10 9.11 5.01 31.54
CA ILE A 10 10.06 3.96 31.22
C ILE A 10 11.21 4.63 30.47
N ASN A 11 12.38 4.67 31.10
CA ASN A 11 13.60 5.23 30.50
C ASN A 11 14.68 4.16 30.43
N THR A 12 15.53 4.23 29.42
CA THR A 12 16.79 3.48 29.44
C THR A 12 17.71 4.07 30.51
N PRO A 13 18.56 3.27 31.18
CA PRO A 13 19.42 3.75 32.27
C PRO A 13 20.34 4.92 31.91
N ASP A 14 20.70 5.04 30.66
CA ASP A 14 21.57 6.11 30.10
C ASP A 14 20.79 7.18 29.32
N GLY A 15 19.45 7.06 29.25
CA GLY A 15 18.59 7.99 28.54
C GLY A 15 18.74 7.98 27.00
N SER A 16 19.53 7.08 26.43
CA SER A 16 19.92 7.10 25.02
C SER A 16 19.36 5.97 24.16
N GLY A 17 18.70 4.98 24.73
CA GLY A 17 18.21 3.81 24.01
C GLY A 17 16.71 3.81 23.72
N ASN A 18 16.32 3.10 22.69
CA ASN A 18 14.93 2.78 22.43
C ASN A 18 14.46 1.65 23.35
N ILE A 19 13.26 1.80 23.91
CA ILE A 19 12.61 0.70 24.62
C ILE A 19 11.92 -0.17 23.59
N THR A 20 12.38 -1.41 23.47
CA THR A 20 11.74 -2.40 22.62
C THR A 20 10.69 -3.15 23.43
N ALA A 21 9.44 -3.14 22.97
CA ALA A 21 8.39 -3.99 23.52
C ALA A 21 8.28 -5.24 22.64
N ASP A 22 8.32 -6.43 23.28
CA ASP A 22 8.14 -7.72 22.58
C ASP A 22 6.71 -7.91 22.03
N ARG A 23 5.81 -7.03 22.41
CA ARG A 23 4.42 -7.00 21.95
C ARG A 23 4.01 -5.57 21.64
N PRO A 24 3.06 -5.39 20.71
CA PRO A 24 2.50 -4.07 20.43
C PRO A 24 1.99 -3.40 21.72
N LEU A 25 2.34 -2.14 21.91
CA LEU A 25 1.82 -1.33 23.01
C LEU A 25 0.34 -1.04 22.75
N THR A 26 -0.55 -1.75 23.44
CA THR A 26 -2.00 -1.56 23.27
C THR A 26 -2.42 -0.20 23.88
N GLY A 27 -3.08 0.64 23.12
CA GLY A 27 -3.61 1.93 23.58
C GLY A 27 -2.72 3.14 23.30
N GLY A 28 -1.58 2.95 22.63
CA GLY A 28 -0.65 4.03 22.28
C GLY A 28 -1.05 4.88 21.06
N GLY A 29 -2.11 4.56 20.36
CA GLY A 29 -2.58 5.31 19.18
C GLY A 29 -1.57 5.37 18.03
N THR A 30 -0.59 4.50 18.02
CA THR A 30 0.50 4.45 17.05
C THR A 30 0.30 3.31 16.04
N TRP A 31 0.79 3.52 14.84
CA TRP A 31 0.87 2.50 13.82
C TRP A 31 1.83 1.38 14.24
N ASN A 32 1.44 0.14 14.01
CA ASN A 32 2.34 -1.01 14.14
C ASN A 32 3.00 -1.27 12.79
N LEU A 33 4.33 -1.27 12.74
CA LEU A 33 5.05 -1.67 11.54
C LEU A 33 4.96 -3.19 11.39
N ILE A 34 4.32 -3.64 10.33
CA ILE A 34 4.17 -5.07 9.99
C ILE A 34 5.39 -5.58 9.23
N GLY A 35 5.88 -4.80 8.30
CA GLY A 35 7.04 -5.18 7.50
C GLY A 35 7.57 -4.04 6.64
N THR A 36 8.76 -4.24 6.12
CA THR A 36 9.39 -3.34 5.16
C THR A 36 10.04 -4.17 4.07
N ASN A 37 9.72 -3.86 2.83
CA ASN A 37 10.31 -4.47 1.66
C ASN A 37 11.05 -3.43 0.82
N VAL A 38 12.22 -3.80 0.32
CA VAL A 38 13.01 -2.95 -0.56
C VAL A 38 13.12 -3.62 -1.92
N ALA A 39 12.70 -2.90 -2.97
CA ALA A 39 12.90 -3.37 -4.33
C ALA A 39 14.39 -3.24 -4.73
N SER A 40 14.93 -4.31 -5.30
CA SER A 40 16.26 -4.32 -5.90
C SER A 40 16.18 -5.08 -7.21
N ASN A 41 15.85 -4.38 -8.28
CA ASN A 41 15.62 -4.96 -9.60
C ASN A 41 14.57 -6.10 -9.58
N SER A 42 13.51 -5.93 -8.78
CA SER A 42 12.46 -6.92 -8.56
C SER A 42 11.23 -6.57 -9.39
N ALA A 43 10.68 -7.56 -10.08
CA ALA A 43 9.44 -7.40 -10.85
C ALA A 43 8.21 -7.24 -9.94
N SER A 44 8.27 -7.73 -8.72
CA SER A 44 7.21 -7.64 -7.71
C SER A 44 7.78 -7.70 -6.31
N LEU A 45 7.04 -7.13 -5.36
CA LEU A 45 7.23 -7.31 -3.92
C LEU A 45 5.95 -7.88 -3.34
N THR A 46 6.08 -8.83 -2.43
CA THR A 46 4.94 -9.42 -1.71
C THR A 46 5.10 -9.13 -0.23
N GLN A 47 4.02 -8.65 0.39
CA GLN A 47 3.89 -8.53 1.83
C GLN A 47 2.81 -9.50 2.28
N THR A 48 3.15 -10.39 3.19
CA THR A 48 2.23 -11.34 3.85
C THR A 48 1.87 -10.87 5.26
N GLY A 49 0.91 -11.55 5.89
CA GLY A 49 0.47 -11.24 7.24
C GLY A 49 -0.46 -10.02 7.31
N LEU A 50 -1.18 -9.72 6.24
CA LEU A 50 -2.21 -8.68 6.20
C LEU A 50 -3.59 -9.28 6.49
N ASP A 51 -3.70 -9.97 7.59
CA ASP A 51 -4.81 -10.82 8.01
C ASP A 51 -5.91 -10.07 8.80
N SER A 52 -6.68 -10.80 9.59
CA SER A 52 -7.75 -10.26 10.44
C SER A 52 -7.28 -9.56 11.71
N THR A 53 -5.98 -9.42 11.94
CA THR A 53 -5.43 -8.79 13.15
C THR A 53 -5.83 -7.31 13.24
N TYR A 54 -5.91 -6.64 12.10
CA TYR A 54 -6.31 -5.23 12.02
C TYR A 54 -7.39 -5.02 10.95
N ASP A 55 -8.32 -4.11 11.22
CA ASP A 55 -9.36 -3.71 10.27
C ASP A 55 -8.83 -2.83 9.13
N LEU A 56 -7.66 -2.23 9.32
CA LEU A 56 -7.08 -1.27 8.37
C LEU A 56 -5.56 -1.42 8.33
N TYR A 57 -5.03 -1.58 7.13
CA TYR A 57 -3.59 -1.55 6.87
C TYR A 57 -3.24 -0.36 5.99
N CYS A 58 -2.10 0.25 6.28
CA CYS A 58 -1.51 1.31 5.47
C CYS A 58 -0.27 0.77 4.75
N ILE A 59 -0.24 0.93 3.45
CA ILE A 59 0.89 0.59 2.60
C ILE A 59 1.51 1.90 2.11
N ALA A 60 2.68 2.24 2.60
CA ALA A 60 3.43 3.40 2.16
C ALA A 60 4.53 2.96 1.19
N ILE A 61 4.52 3.54 0.00
CA ILE A 61 5.50 3.29 -1.06
C ILE A 61 6.21 4.61 -1.32
N SER A 62 7.52 4.59 -1.18
CA SER A 62 8.36 5.77 -1.41
C SER A 62 9.51 5.41 -2.32
N ASP A 63 9.94 6.38 -3.10
CA ASP A 63 11.16 6.31 -3.90
C ASP A 63 11.23 5.07 -4.83
N MET A 64 10.07 4.69 -5.40
CA MET A 64 10.03 3.60 -6.36
C MET A 64 10.41 4.13 -7.75
N VAL A 65 11.59 3.76 -8.21
CA VAL A 65 12.08 4.09 -9.56
C VAL A 65 12.04 2.81 -10.42
N PRO A 66 11.29 2.76 -11.52
CA PRO A 66 11.24 1.59 -12.38
C PRO A 66 12.57 1.39 -13.16
N VAL A 67 12.89 0.16 -13.49
CA VAL A 67 14.09 -0.14 -14.31
C VAL A 67 13.93 0.36 -15.74
N SER A 68 12.73 0.27 -16.27
CA SER A 68 12.38 0.76 -17.61
C SER A 68 11.48 1.97 -17.47
N ASP A 69 11.63 2.88 -18.39
CA ASP A 69 10.87 4.10 -18.46
C ASP A 69 9.37 3.86 -18.66
N SER A 70 8.55 4.80 -18.15
CA SER A 70 7.09 4.77 -18.32
C SER A 70 6.41 3.49 -17.76
N GLN A 71 6.87 2.96 -16.64
CA GLN A 71 6.26 1.81 -16.00
C GLN A 71 5.33 2.21 -14.86
N GLY A 72 4.15 1.58 -14.83
CA GLY A 72 3.15 1.76 -13.78
C GLY A 72 3.32 0.79 -12.63
N LEU A 73 2.90 1.22 -11.45
CA LEU A 73 2.77 0.36 -10.28
C LEU A 73 1.36 -0.23 -10.25
N ASN A 74 1.28 -1.53 -10.08
CA ASN A 74 0.02 -2.26 -9.95
C ASN A 74 -0.06 -3.00 -8.61
N LEU A 75 -1.26 -3.10 -8.07
CA LEU A 75 -1.55 -3.85 -6.86
C LEU A 75 -2.35 -5.12 -7.20
N ARG A 76 -1.99 -6.20 -6.55
CA ARG A 76 -2.76 -7.43 -6.43
C ARG A 76 -2.84 -7.83 -4.97
N CYS A 77 -3.83 -8.61 -4.63
CA CYS A 77 -3.92 -9.28 -3.34
C CYS A 77 -4.18 -10.77 -3.56
N GLY A 78 -4.13 -11.54 -2.50
CA GLY A 78 -4.35 -12.96 -2.55
C GLY A 78 -4.59 -13.55 -1.17
N ASP A 79 -4.74 -14.83 -1.13
CA ASP A 79 -4.92 -15.63 0.07
C ASP A 79 -3.85 -16.73 0.15
N SER A 80 -4.03 -17.71 1.03
CA SER A 80 -3.14 -18.86 1.17
C SER A 80 -2.96 -19.69 -0.13
N GLY A 81 -3.83 -19.50 -1.12
CA GLY A 81 -3.72 -20.09 -2.46
C GLY A 81 -2.76 -19.33 -3.39
N GLY A 82 -2.33 -18.14 -2.99
CA GLY A 82 -1.43 -17.29 -3.76
C GLY A 82 -2.06 -16.00 -4.22
N VAL A 83 -1.31 -15.23 -5.01
CA VAL A 83 -1.75 -13.94 -5.53
C VAL A 83 -2.74 -14.14 -6.68
N ASP A 84 -3.90 -13.49 -6.56
CA ASP A 84 -4.94 -13.49 -7.58
C ASP A 84 -4.51 -12.67 -8.80
N SER A 85 -4.68 -13.25 -9.99
CA SER A 85 -4.28 -12.62 -11.26
C SER A 85 -5.22 -12.94 -12.43
N GLY A 86 -6.41 -13.43 -12.14
CA GLY A 86 -7.43 -13.69 -13.16
C GLY A 86 -7.92 -12.42 -13.83
N GLY A 87 -8.28 -12.52 -15.10
CA GLY A 87 -8.64 -11.36 -15.93
C GLY A 87 -9.87 -10.57 -15.47
N SER A 88 -10.60 -11.07 -14.48
CA SER A 88 -11.80 -10.42 -13.93
C SER A 88 -11.76 -10.32 -12.39
N ASP A 89 -10.58 -10.42 -11.79
CA ASP A 89 -10.45 -10.46 -10.34
C ASP A 89 -10.61 -9.10 -9.67
N TYR A 90 -10.34 -8.01 -10.39
CA TYR A 90 -10.32 -6.67 -9.80
C TYR A 90 -11.17 -5.67 -10.57
N ALA A 91 -11.70 -4.71 -9.83
CA ALA A 91 -12.24 -3.46 -10.38
C ALA A 91 -11.59 -2.28 -9.70
N HIS A 92 -11.46 -1.18 -10.43
CA HIS A 92 -10.91 0.07 -9.91
C HIS A 92 -11.53 1.29 -10.58
N HIS A 93 -11.42 2.40 -9.88
CA HIS A 93 -11.67 3.73 -10.40
C HIS A 93 -10.65 4.69 -9.79
N SER A 94 -10.04 5.51 -10.63
CA SER A 94 -9.11 6.55 -10.19
C SER A 94 -9.24 7.82 -11.03
N HIS A 95 -8.85 8.92 -10.43
CA HIS A 95 -8.70 10.22 -11.09
C HIS A 95 -7.23 10.59 -11.13
N ARG A 96 -6.85 11.21 -12.23
CA ARG A 96 -5.50 11.71 -12.46
C ARG A 96 -5.54 13.17 -12.90
N SER A 97 -4.57 13.93 -12.44
CA SER A 97 -4.23 15.26 -12.94
C SER A 97 -2.72 15.35 -13.16
N THR A 98 -2.32 16.18 -14.09
CA THR A 98 -0.92 16.47 -14.41
C THR A 98 -0.69 17.97 -14.33
N ASP A 99 0.54 18.39 -14.05
CA ASP A 99 0.90 19.81 -13.92
C ASP A 99 0.86 20.56 -15.27
N ASP A 100 0.88 19.85 -16.39
CA ASP A 100 0.78 20.37 -17.75
C ASP A 100 -0.67 20.49 -18.25
N SER A 101 -1.67 20.10 -17.44
CA SER A 101 -3.07 20.06 -17.85
C SER A 101 -4.01 20.47 -16.72
N THR A 102 -5.02 21.27 -17.05
CA THR A 102 -6.14 21.59 -16.14
C THR A 102 -7.27 20.56 -16.17
N SER A 103 -7.13 19.52 -17.01
CA SER A 103 -8.13 18.46 -17.14
C SER A 103 -7.84 17.27 -16.23
N TYR A 104 -8.91 16.68 -15.72
CA TYR A 104 -8.85 15.43 -14.98
C TYR A 104 -9.14 14.26 -15.91
N ALA A 105 -8.29 13.24 -15.86
CA ALA A 105 -8.56 11.98 -16.54
C ALA A 105 -9.10 10.97 -15.53
N ALA A 106 -10.20 10.32 -15.85
CA ALA A 106 -10.73 9.18 -15.11
C ALA A 106 -10.23 7.88 -15.73
N LEU A 107 -9.79 6.95 -14.90
CA LEU A 107 -9.46 5.59 -15.26
C LEU A 107 -10.37 4.66 -14.47
N ALA A 108 -11.17 3.88 -15.17
CA ALA A 108 -12.08 2.93 -14.54
C ALA A 108 -12.12 1.62 -15.31
N SER A 109 -12.20 0.53 -14.62
CA SER A 109 -12.43 -0.78 -15.23
C SER A 109 -13.05 -1.73 -14.21
N ALA A 110 -14.01 -2.51 -14.67
CA ALA A 110 -14.47 -3.71 -13.99
C ALA A 110 -13.94 -4.92 -14.76
N GLY A 111 -13.30 -5.84 -14.05
CA GLY A 111 -12.70 -7.01 -14.68
C GLY A 111 -11.27 -6.76 -15.18
N ARG A 112 -10.32 -6.76 -14.26
CA ARG A 112 -8.88 -6.67 -14.50
C ARG A 112 -8.15 -7.74 -13.72
N SER A 113 -6.92 -8.02 -14.15
CA SER A 113 -6.01 -8.91 -13.41
C SER A 113 -5.24 -8.19 -12.29
N GLU A 114 -5.42 -6.87 -12.16
CA GLU A 114 -4.70 -6.02 -11.21
C GLU A 114 -5.36 -4.65 -11.08
N MET A 115 -5.02 -3.91 -10.04
CA MET A 115 -5.43 -2.52 -9.82
C MET A 115 -4.24 -1.60 -10.08
N PRO A 116 -4.27 -0.77 -11.14
CA PRO A 116 -3.22 0.21 -11.36
C PRO A 116 -3.34 1.35 -10.35
N PHE A 117 -2.23 1.66 -9.66
CA PHE A 117 -2.18 2.76 -8.69
C PHE A 117 -2.14 4.16 -9.34
N GLY A 118 -1.94 4.24 -10.63
CA GLY A 118 -1.91 5.52 -11.31
C GLY A 118 -1.07 5.50 -12.58
N ARG A 119 -0.36 6.57 -12.80
CA ARG A 119 0.48 6.75 -13.98
C ARG A 119 1.84 6.09 -13.86
N ASN A 120 2.47 6.05 -14.99
CA ASN A 120 3.80 5.53 -15.15
C ASN A 120 4.82 6.48 -14.53
N GLY A 121 5.74 5.93 -13.74
CA GLY A 121 6.93 6.67 -13.31
C GLY A 121 8.00 6.61 -14.37
N GLY A 122 8.81 7.66 -14.47
CA GLY A 122 10.03 7.65 -15.24
C GLY A 122 11.18 7.01 -14.47
N ASN A 123 12.30 6.76 -15.15
CA ASN A 123 13.47 6.09 -14.58
C ASN A 123 14.73 6.95 -14.55
N ALA A 124 14.66 8.20 -14.95
CA ALA A 124 15.77 9.14 -14.88
C ALA A 124 15.96 9.70 -13.45
N ALA A 125 17.08 10.37 -13.21
CA ALA A 125 17.35 11.02 -11.92
C ALA A 125 16.28 12.08 -11.60
N GLY A 126 15.65 11.96 -10.43
CA GLY A 126 14.55 12.82 -9.98
C GLY A 126 13.16 12.35 -10.38
N GLU A 127 13.05 11.30 -11.17
CA GLU A 127 11.79 10.65 -11.52
C GLU A 127 11.44 9.51 -10.56
N GLY A 128 10.20 9.02 -10.63
CA GLY A 128 9.75 7.92 -9.80
C GLY A 128 8.34 8.08 -9.26
N VAL A 129 7.98 7.22 -8.32
CA VAL A 129 6.61 7.04 -7.83
C VAL A 129 6.58 6.95 -6.32
N GLY A 130 5.65 7.67 -5.70
CA GLY A 130 5.32 7.56 -4.29
C GLY A 130 3.82 7.50 -4.06
N PHE A 131 3.37 6.52 -3.26
CA PHE A 131 1.95 6.31 -2.97
C PHE A 131 1.71 5.91 -1.51
N ILE A 132 0.52 6.24 -1.04
CA ILE A 132 -0.08 5.65 0.15
C ILE A 132 -1.35 4.94 -0.27
N ALA A 133 -1.48 3.68 0.12
CA ALA A 133 -2.69 2.90 -0.05
C ALA A 133 -3.21 2.39 1.28
N TRP A 134 -4.52 2.29 1.38
CA TRP A 134 -5.24 1.76 2.53
C TRP A 134 -5.97 0.50 2.10
N LEU A 135 -5.72 -0.59 2.82
CA LEU A 135 -6.43 -1.85 2.67
C LEU A 135 -7.43 -1.97 3.81
N HIS A 136 -8.70 -2.13 3.46
CA HIS A 136 -9.82 -2.16 4.39
C HIS A 136 -10.28 -3.60 4.63
N ARG A 137 -10.36 -3.99 5.90
CA ARG A 137 -10.93 -5.25 6.40
C ARG A 137 -10.44 -6.51 5.67
N PRO A 138 -9.13 -6.74 5.57
CA PRO A 138 -8.59 -7.87 4.81
C PRO A 138 -8.97 -9.25 5.37
N GLY A 139 -9.24 -9.32 6.67
CA GLY A 139 -9.65 -10.55 7.34
C GLY A 139 -11.12 -10.92 7.21
N ASP A 140 -11.94 -10.08 6.55
CA ASP A 140 -13.38 -10.32 6.41
C ASP A 140 -13.68 -11.10 5.13
N GLY A 141 -13.74 -12.41 5.25
CA GLY A 141 -14.09 -13.31 4.13
C GLY A 141 -15.53 -13.21 3.63
N THR A 142 -16.33 -12.28 4.15
CA THR A 142 -17.74 -12.06 3.72
C THR A 142 -17.92 -10.81 2.86
N THR A 143 -16.93 -9.93 2.82
CA THR A 143 -16.93 -8.70 2.02
C THR A 143 -15.78 -8.72 1.03
N PHE A 144 -15.88 -7.90 -0.01
CA PHE A 144 -14.77 -7.70 -0.92
C PHE A 144 -13.65 -6.89 -0.23
N PRO A 145 -12.40 -7.35 -0.25
CA PRO A 145 -11.28 -6.51 0.16
C PRO A 145 -11.22 -5.27 -0.72
N THR A 146 -11.25 -4.11 -0.08
CA THR A 146 -11.23 -2.82 -0.78
C THR A 146 -9.96 -2.05 -0.50
N PHE A 147 -9.53 -1.28 -1.47
CA PHE A 147 -8.38 -0.41 -1.40
C PHE A 147 -8.78 1.02 -1.73
N SER A 148 -8.15 1.97 -1.07
CA SER A 148 -8.13 3.36 -1.50
C SER A 148 -6.68 3.85 -1.52
N TRP A 149 -6.34 4.74 -2.44
CA TRP A 149 -4.97 5.21 -2.60
C TRP A 149 -4.89 6.65 -3.06
N SER A 150 -3.75 7.26 -2.78
CA SER A 150 -3.35 8.53 -3.37
C SER A 150 -1.83 8.60 -3.49
N GLY A 151 -1.35 9.31 -4.48
CA GLY A 151 0.08 9.45 -4.67
C GLY A 151 0.45 10.36 -5.83
N CYS A 152 1.74 10.45 -6.04
CA CYS A 152 2.35 11.28 -7.05
C CYS A 152 3.41 10.48 -7.81
N SER A 153 3.58 10.79 -9.07
CA SER A 153 4.69 10.30 -9.89
C SER A 153 5.32 11.45 -10.68
N VAL A 154 6.60 11.31 -10.95
CA VAL A 154 7.28 12.09 -11.97
C VAL A 154 7.45 11.17 -13.18
N GLU A 155 6.85 11.55 -14.29
CA GLU A 155 6.81 10.76 -15.53
C GLU A 155 8.10 10.94 -16.35
N SER A 156 8.27 10.17 -17.40
CA SER A 156 9.46 10.17 -18.27
C SER A 156 9.71 11.46 -19.03
N ASP A 157 8.73 12.33 -19.11
CA ASP A 157 8.84 13.68 -19.70
C ASP A 157 8.96 14.78 -18.63
N SER A 158 9.24 14.37 -17.38
CA SER A 158 9.29 15.21 -16.19
C SER A 158 7.94 15.80 -15.76
N THR A 159 6.83 15.38 -16.34
CA THR A 159 5.49 15.77 -15.93
C THR A 159 5.19 15.25 -14.53
N ILE A 160 4.71 16.10 -13.66
CA ILE A 160 4.24 15.70 -12.32
C ILE A 160 2.79 15.25 -12.41
N SER A 161 2.52 14.05 -11.99
CA SER A 161 1.20 13.44 -12.04
C SER A 161 0.71 13.09 -10.64
N MET A 162 -0.48 13.54 -10.29
CA MET A 162 -1.20 13.10 -9.10
C MET A 162 -2.27 12.08 -9.48
N CYS A 163 -2.41 11.05 -8.65
CA CYS A 163 -3.48 10.06 -8.78
C CYS A 163 -4.12 9.76 -7.44
N ALA A 164 -5.44 9.65 -7.43
CA ALA A 164 -6.20 9.15 -6.28
C ALA A 164 -7.30 8.22 -6.79
N GLY A 165 -7.56 7.17 -6.05
CA GLY A 165 -8.53 6.17 -6.48
C GLY A 165 -8.89 5.16 -5.43
N GLY A 166 -9.66 4.17 -5.87
CA GLY A 166 -10.04 3.01 -5.10
C GLY A 166 -10.30 1.81 -6.00
N GLY A 167 -10.27 0.64 -5.40
CA GLY A 167 -10.54 -0.60 -6.09
C GLY A 167 -10.90 -1.71 -5.13
N ALA A 168 -11.26 -2.84 -5.69
CA ALA A 168 -11.62 -4.01 -4.92
C ALA A 168 -11.19 -5.29 -5.63
N ARG A 169 -10.89 -6.31 -4.85
CA ARG A 169 -10.95 -7.71 -5.29
C ARG A 169 -12.41 -8.12 -5.40
N LEU A 170 -12.83 -8.62 -6.56
CA LEU A 170 -14.24 -8.93 -6.86
C LEU A 170 -14.70 -10.31 -6.34
N SER A 171 -14.07 -10.79 -5.29
CA SER A 171 -14.51 -11.94 -4.51
C SER A 171 -14.32 -11.66 -3.03
N ALA A 172 -15.20 -12.17 -2.22
CA ALA A 172 -15.04 -12.16 -0.77
C ALA A 172 -14.01 -13.24 -0.40
N ILE A 173 -12.84 -12.80 0.00
CA ILE A 173 -11.72 -13.65 0.44
C ILE A 173 -11.10 -13.07 1.70
N THR A 174 -10.56 -13.92 2.55
CA THR A 174 -9.66 -13.50 3.61
C THR A 174 -8.26 -13.38 3.01
N LEU A 175 -7.67 -12.20 3.07
CA LEU A 175 -6.30 -12.00 2.61
C LEU A 175 -5.30 -12.59 3.61
N ASP A 176 -4.11 -12.94 3.13
CA ASP A 176 -3.01 -13.49 3.92
C ASP A 176 -1.67 -12.81 3.56
#